data_9465e71f20a10485113430bb72992402
#
_entry.id   9465e71f20a10485113430bb72992402
#
_cell.length_a   1.000
_cell.length_b   1.000
_cell.length_c   1.000
_cell.angle_alpha   90.00
_cell.angle_beta   90.00
_cell.angle_gamma   90.00
#
_symmetry.space_group_name_H-M   'P 1'
#
loop_
_entity.id
_entity.type
_entity.pdbx_description
1 polymer ?
#
loop_
_entity_poly.entity_id
_entity_poly.type
_entity_poly.pdbx_seq_one_letter_code
_entity_poly.pdbx_strand_id
1 'polypeptide(L)'
;AQIYEKVKEKEKMSDDIKTLNEIKNIGKKMEASISEYFSRIGINDPTTNFDWEYILIEKKQKNAWCMPGGKIAIYTGILDVTKNTDGLASVMGHEIAHAVAKHSVERQSRGLLLNVGTKIIDVASGGVLSQINSSTGMNTVGLLSQIGIMNPFTRTQESEADYLGMIFASLSGYDIRETKKLWQRMKNANKGKETPQF
;
A
#
# COMPACT_ATOMS: atom_id res chain seq x y z
N ALA A 1 9.37 10.57 -2.88
CA ALA A 1 10.27 11.13 -1.85
C ALA A 1 9.57 12.20 -1.01
N GLN A 2 9.17 13.35 -1.55
CA GLN A 2 8.63 14.49 -0.75
C GLN A 2 7.39 14.15 0.10
N ILE A 3 6.45 13.35 -0.41
CA ILE A 3 5.24 12.98 0.34
C ILE A 3 5.58 12.06 1.50
N TYR A 4 6.49 11.13 1.30
CA TYR A 4 6.93 10.23 2.36
C TYR A 4 7.63 10.97 3.50
N GLU A 5 8.48 11.95 3.19
CA GLU A 5 9.10 12.81 4.22
C GLU A 5 8.04 13.60 5.00
N LYS A 6 7.03 14.17 4.33
CA LYS A 6 5.91 14.83 5.00
C LYS A 6 5.11 13.88 5.91
N VAL A 7 5.00 12.60 5.55
CA VAL A 7 4.38 11.58 6.43
C VAL A 7 5.24 11.39 7.69
N LYS A 8 6.56 11.25 7.54
CA LYS A 8 7.48 11.10 8.68
C LYS A 8 7.46 12.32 9.63
N GLU A 9 7.29 13.51 9.07
CA GLU A 9 7.18 14.75 9.87
C GLU A 9 5.84 14.88 10.63
N LYS A 10 4.75 14.38 10.04
CA LYS A 10 3.39 14.58 10.58
C LYS A 10 2.89 13.46 11.47
N GLU A 11 3.37 12.24 11.25
CA GLU A 11 2.93 11.05 11.99
C GLU A 11 3.91 10.71 13.10
N LYS A 12 3.39 10.20 14.20
CA LYS A 12 4.22 9.72 15.31
C LYS A 12 4.83 8.36 14.93
N MET A 13 6.14 8.28 14.88
CA MET A 13 6.83 7.00 14.71
C MET A 13 6.73 6.17 15.99
N SER A 14 6.62 4.86 15.84
CA SER A 14 6.58 3.94 16.98
C SER A 14 7.97 3.73 17.56
N ASP A 15 8.06 3.66 18.87
CA ASP A 15 9.28 3.34 19.61
C ASP A 15 9.54 1.81 19.69
N ASP A 16 8.66 0.98 19.11
CA ASP A 16 8.84 -0.47 19.08
C ASP A 16 9.89 -0.90 18.04
N ILE A 17 11.15 -0.79 18.47
CA ILE A 17 12.32 -1.14 17.65
C ILE A 17 12.31 -2.63 17.27
N LYS A 18 11.77 -3.50 18.12
CA LYS A 18 11.70 -4.94 17.84
C LYS A 18 10.81 -5.21 16.62
N THR A 19 9.61 -4.68 16.63
CA THR A 19 8.66 -4.81 15.50
C THR A 19 9.18 -4.12 14.24
N LEU A 20 9.81 -2.93 14.37
CA LEU A 20 10.43 -2.26 13.22
C LEU A 20 11.55 -3.10 12.59
N ASN A 21 12.38 -3.75 13.39
CA ASN A 21 13.42 -4.65 12.89
C ASN A 21 12.83 -5.90 12.23
N GLU A 22 11.75 -6.45 12.75
CA GLU A 22 11.00 -7.54 12.11
C GLU A 22 10.47 -7.12 10.73
N ILE A 23 9.82 -5.95 10.63
CA ILE A 23 9.35 -5.38 9.36
C ILE A 23 10.49 -5.24 8.36
N LYS A 24 11.63 -4.68 8.77
CA LYS A 24 12.82 -4.53 7.91
C LYS A 24 13.36 -5.88 7.44
N ASN A 25 13.36 -6.89 8.32
CA ASN A 25 13.82 -8.24 7.96
C ASN A 25 12.88 -8.92 6.95
N ILE A 26 11.56 -8.80 7.16
CA ILE A 26 10.56 -9.26 6.20
C ILE A 26 10.78 -8.58 4.85
N GLY A 27 10.90 -7.25 4.86
CA GLY A 27 11.11 -6.45 3.66
C GLY A 27 12.34 -6.89 2.85
N LYS A 28 13.50 -7.02 3.49
CA LYS A 28 14.74 -7.48 2.83
C LYS A 28 14.62 -8.86 2.18
N LYS A 29 13.91 -9.79 2.82
CA LYS A 29 13.65 -11.11 2.23
C LYS A 29 12.74 -11.00 1.01
N MET A 30 11.73 -10.12 1.05
CA MET A 30 10.83 -9.89 -0.08
C MET A 30 11.54 -9.20 -1.24
N GLU A 31 12.42 -8.23 -0.99
CA GLU A 31 13.26 -7.61 -2.03
C GLU A 31 14.03 -8.69 -2.80
N ALA A 32 14.70 -9.60 -2.11
CA ALA A 32 15.43 -10.71 -2.74
C ALA A 32 14.48 -11.65 -3.53
N SER A 33 13.31 -11.94 -2.96
CA SER A 33 12.31 -12.83 -3.59
C SER A 33 11.70 -12.23 -4.86
N ILE A 34 11.52 -10.91 -4.90
CA ILE A 34 11.05 -10.19 -6.09
C ILE A 34 12.08 -10.34 -7.21
N SER A 35 13.34 -10.03 -6.95
CA SER A 35 14.41 -10.17 -7.92
C SER A 35 14.55 -11.62 -8.43
N GLU A 36 14.43 -12.59 -7.53
CA GLU A 36 14.42 -14.01 -7.88
C GLU A 36 13.23 -14.38 -8.79
N TYR A 37 12.01 -13.92 -8.43
CA TYR A 37 10.80 -14.18 -9.22
C TYR A 37 10.94 -13.65 -10.65
N PHE A 38 11.32 -12.39 -10.81
CA PHE A 38 11.46 -11.77 -12.12
C PHE A 38 12.59 -12.42 -12.95
N SER A 39 13.69 -12.80 -12.32
CA SER A 39 14.76 -13.57 -12.96
C SER A 39 14.27 -14.93 -13.49
N ARG A 40 13.46 -15.66 -12.69
CA ARG A 40 12.91 -16.96 -13.09
C ARG A 40 11.97 -16.89 -14.29
N ILE A 41 11.18 -15.81 -14.40
CA ILE A 41 10.25 -15.62 -15.52
C ILE A 41 10.86 -14.89 -16.72
N GLY A 42 12.14 -14.52 -16.64
CA GLY A 42 12.88 -13.88 -17.74
C GLY A 42 12.45 -12.44 -18.03
N ILE A 43 11.92 -11.73 -17.03
CA ILE A 43 11.49 -10.33 -17.14
C ILE A 43 12.39 -9.47 -16.26
N ASN A 44 12.69 -8.24 -16.72
CA ASN A 44 13.44 -7.28 -15.92
C ASN A 44 12.71 -6.96 -14.62
N ASP A 45 13.44 -7.03 -13.50
CA ASP A 45 12.92 -6.65 -12.19
C ASP A 45 12.50 -5.17 -12.17
N PRO A 46 11.19 -4.85 -12.00
CA PRO A 46 10.70 -3.48 -12.00
C PRO A 46 11.13 -2.68 -10.77
N THR A 47 11.72 -3.35 -9.77
CA THR A 47 12.12 -2.74 -8.50
C THR A 47 13.61 -2.37 -8.43
N THR A 48 14.36 -2.58 -9.50
CA THR A 48 15.81 -2.32 -9.57
C THR A 48 16.20 -0.90 -9.11
N ASN A 49 15.32 0.08 -9.33
CA ASN A 49 15.53 1.48 -8.93
C ASN A 49 14.72 1.87 -7.69
N PHE A 50 14.20 0.91 -6.94
CA PHE A 50 13.50 1.22 -5.69
C PHE A 50 14.52 1.54 -4.59
N ASP A 51 14.21 2.58 -3.83
CA ASP A 51 14.93 2.95 -2.61
C ASP A 51 14.08 2.52 -1.41
N TRP A 52 14.26 1.25 -1.02
CA TRP A 52 13.45 0.60 0.00
C TRP A 52 13.63 1.23 1.38
N GLU A 53 12.52 1.62 1.99
CA GLU A 53 12.50 2.18 3.33
C GLU A 53 11.23 1.72 4.06
N TYR A 54 11.38 1.39 5.35
CA TYR A 54 10.34 0.81 6.18
C TYR A 54 10.16 1.65 7.42
N ILE A 55 8.91 2.07 7.71
CA ILE A 55 8.56 2.78 8.94
C ILE A 55 7.39 2.10 9.64
N LEU A 56 7.38 2.22 10.97
CA LEU A 56 6.28 1.81 11.83
C LEU A 56 5.67 3.07 12.45
N ILE A 57 4.41 3.35 12.09
CA ILE A 57 3.66 4.52 12.55
C ILE A 57 2.80 4.13 13.74
N GLU A 58 2.89 4.88 14.85
CA GLU A 58 2.04 4.68 16.02
C GLU A 58 0.62 5.18 15.76
N LYS A 59 -0.24 4.28 15.27
CA LYS A 59 -1.62 4.61 14.93
C LYS A 59 -2.53 3.39 15.09
N LYS A 60 -3.70 3.58 15.75
CA LYS A 60 -4.66 2.49 15.98
C LYS A 60 -5.39 2.00 14.73
N GLN A 61 -5.29 2.73 13.63
CA GLN A 61 -5.85 2.33 12.34
C GLN A 61 -5.18 1.03 11.87
N LYS A 62 -5.99 0.07 11.43
CA LYS A 62 -5.51 -1.18 10.83
C LYS A 62 -5.17 -0.92 9.36
N ASN A 63 -3.97 -0.48 9.11
CA ASN A 63 -3.53 -0.07 7.77
C ASN A 63 -2.05 -0.33 7.52
N ALA A 64 -1.72 -0.51 6.27
CA ALA A 64 -0.38 -0.51 5.72
C ALA A 64 -0.43 0.08 4.32
N TRP A 65 0.67 0.48 3.77
CA TRP A 65 0.77 0.94 2.37
C TRP A 65 2.21 0.91 1.87
N CYS A 66 2.35 0.74 0.56
CA CYS A 66 3.61 0.88 -0.15
C CYS A 66 3.49 1.91 -1.26
N MET A 67 4.33 2.94 -1.22
CA MET A 67 4.43 3.92 -2.32
C MET A 67 5.28 3.38 -3.47
N PRO A 68 5.03 3.83 -4.70
CA PRO A 68 5.96 3.63 -5.80
C PRO A 68 7.38 4.05 -5.41
N GLY A 69 8.36 3.20 -5.71
CA GLY A 69 9.76 3.41 -5.32
C GLY A 69 10.16 2.78 -3.98
N GLY A 70 9.28 1.96 -3.35
CA GLY A 70 9.64 1.09 -2.23
C GLY A 70 9.57 1.74 -0.84
N LYS A 71 8.76 2.80 -0.65
CA LYS A 71 8.54 3.41 0.66
C LYS A 71 7.33 2.77 1.35
N ILE A 72 7.56 2.03 2.43
CA ILE A 72 6.57 1.19 3.11
C ILE A 72 6.29 1.75 4.50
N ALA A 73 5.02 1.88 4.82
CA ALA A 73 4.57 2.21 6.17
C ALA A 73 3.60 1.16 6.70
N ILE A 74 3.84 0.74 7.92
CA ILE A 74 2.99 -0.15 8.69
C ILE A 74 2.44 0.64 9.87
N TYR A 75 1.14 0.54 10.14
CA TYR A 75 0.53 1.14 11.31
C TYR A 75 0.47 0.12 12.45
N THR A 76 0.75 0.54 13.67
CA THR A 76 0.74 -0.38 14.83
C THR A 76 -0.59 -1.10 15.00
N GLY A 77 -1.71 -0.46 14.62
CA GLY A 77 -3.04 -1.07 14.69
C GLY A 77 -3.24 -2.31 13.80
N ILE A 78 -2.42 -2.51 12.75
CA ILE A 78 -2.53 -3.71 11.91
C ILE A 78 -2.00 -4.95 12.62
N LEU A 79 -1.11 -4.78 13.61
CA LEU A 79 -0.50 -5.88 14.36
C LEU A 79 -1.52 -6.71 15.14
N ASP A 80 -2.65 -6.10 15.52
CA ASP A 80 -3.76 -6.78 16.17
C ASP A 80 -4.40 -7.87 15.30
N VAL A 81 -4.32 -7.74 13.99
CA VAL A 81 -4.91 -8.68 13.03
C VAL A 81 -3.87 -9.56 12.35
N THR A 82 -2.65 -9.10 12.17
CA THR A 82 -1.56 -9.93 11.62
C THR A 82 -1.14 -11.03 12.59
N LYS A 83 -1.09 -10.74 13.89
CA LYS A 83 -0.85 -11.66 15.01
C LYS A 83 0.54 -12.32 15.07
N ASN A 84 1.18 -12.56 13.93
CA ASN A 84 2.49 -13.22 13.82
C ASN A 84 3.23 -12.71 12.58
N THR A 85 4.47 -13.16 12.45
CA THR A 85 5.37 -12.78 11.35
C THR A 85 4.82 -13.15 9.97
N ASP A 86 4.17 -14.33 9.83
CA ASP A 86 3.59 -14.76 8.54
C ASP A 86 2.40 -13.90 8.14
N GLY A 87 1.55 -13.51 9.10
CA GLY A 87 0.46 -12.56 8.86
C GLY A 87 0.97 -11.17 8.48
N LEU A 88 2.03 -10.70 9.15
CA LEU A 88 2.66 -9.42 8.79
C LEU A 88 3.31 -9.49 7.41
N ALA A 89 3.99 -10.58 7.09
CA ALA A 89 4.55 -10.83 5.77
C ALA A 89 3.47 -10.88 4.68
N SER A 90 2.30 -11.47 4.97
CA SER A 90 1.17 -11.49 4.04
C SER A 90 0.67 -10.08 3.70
N VAL A 91 0.53 -9.19 4.70
CA VAL A 91 0.18 -7.78 4.48
C VAL A 91 1.26 -7.07 3.68
N MET A 92 2.52 -7.20 4.08
CA MET A 92 3.62 -6.52 3.40
C MET A 92 3.77 -7.00 1.95
N GLY A 93 3.61 -8.29 1.68
CA GLY A 93 3.65 -8.85 0.34
C GLY A 93 2.56 -8.26 -0.56
N HIS A 94 1.34 -8.14 -0.04
CA HIS A 94 0.21 -7.51 -0.74
C HIS A 94 0.50 -6.05 -1.08
N GLU A 95 0.96 -5.24 -0.11
CA GLU A 95 1.28 -3.83 -0.33
C GLU A 95 2.46 -3.64 -1.31
N ILE A 96 3.49 -4.45 -1.18
CA ILE A 96 4.63 -4.46 -2.10
C ILE A 96 4.17 -4.83 -3.52
N ALA A 97 3.28 -5.81 -3.67
CA ALA A 97 2.74 -6.22 -4.96
C ALA A 97 2.00 -5.07 -5.67
N HIS A 98 1.24 -4.23 -4.94
CA HIS A 98 0.65 -3.01 -5.51
C HIS A 98 1.69 -2.05 -6.10
N ALA A 99 2.83 -1.89 -5.42
CA ALA A 99 3.91 -1.02 -5.91
C ALA A 99 4.65 -1.64 -7.10
N VAL A 100 4.92 -2.94 -7.06
CA VAL A 100 5.56 -3.72 -8.15
C VAL A 100 4.71 -3.72 -9.41
N ALA A 101 3.40 -3.97 -9.29
CA ALA A 101 2.43 -3.92 -10.39
C ALA A 101 2.06 -2.50 -10.82
N LYS A 102 2.59 -1.47 -10.14
CA LYS A 102 2.36 -0.04 -10.45
C LYS A 102 0.88 0.39 -10.37
N HIS A 103 0.07 -0.27 -9.56
CA HIS A 103 -1.36 0.00 -9.44
C HIS A 103 -1.68 1.46 -9.08
N SER A 104 -0.89 2.07 -8.18
CA SER A 104 -1.05 3.49 -7.83
C SER A 104 -0.75 4.43 -9.01
N VAL A 105 0.24 4.10 -9.85
CA VAL A 105 0.60 4.89 -11.04
C VAL A 105 -0.51 4.79 -12.09
N GLU A 106 -1.02 3.59 -12.33
CA GLU A 106 -2.14 3.36 -13.26
C GLU A 106 -3.38 4.16 -12.84
N ARG A 107 -3.69 4.14 -11.55
CA ARG A 107 -4.82 4.90 -11.01
C ARG A 107 -4.64 6.40 -11.16
N GLN A 108 -3.46 6.95 -10.87
CA GLN A 108 -3.16 8.36 -11.10
C GLN A 108 -3.35 8.76 -12.56
N SER A 109 -2.86 7.93 -13.48
CA SER A 109 -3.00 8.18 -14.91
C SER A 109 -4.48 8.20 -15.34
N ARG A 110 -5.28 7.26 -14.83
CA ARG A 110 -6.74 7.24 -15.06
C ARG A 110 -7.42 8.46 -14.43
N GLY A 111 -7.03 8.84 -13.21
CA GLY A 111 -7.56 10.02 -12.53
C GLY A 111 -7.24 11.32 -13.27
N LEU A 112 -6.04 11.45 -13.83
CA LEU A 112 -5.66 12.60 -14.67
C LEU A 112 -6.50 12.68 -15.94
N LEU A 113 -6.75 11.56 -16.62
CA LEU A 113 -7.62 11.51 -17.79
C LEU A 113 -9.06 11.93 -17.47
N LEU A 114 -9.60 11.45 -16.33
CA LEU A 114 -10.92 11.85 -15.86
C LEU A 114 -10.96 13.34 -15.48
N ASN A 115 -9.92 13.86 -14.80
CA ASN A 115 -9.84 15.27 -14.42
C ASN A 115 -9.67 16.21 -15.63
N VAL A 116 -8.98 15.78 -16.69
CA VAL A 116 -8.93 16.53 -17.95
C VAL A 116 -10.33 16.58 -18.59
N GLY A 117 -11.05 15.45 -18.59
CA GLY A 117 -12.44 15.39 -19.06
C GLY A 117 -13.38 16.27 -18.24
N THR A 118 -13.26 16.25 -16.90
CA THR A 118 -14.09 17.08 -16.00
C THR A 118 -13.76 18.57 -16.09
N LYS A 119 -12.51 18.96 -16.31
CA LYS A 119 -12.13 20.36 -16.55
C LYS A 119 -12.71 20.89 -17.85
N ILE A 120 -12.76 20.08 -18.89
CA ILE A 120 -13.41 20.47 -20.16
C ILE A 120 -14.90 20.68 -19.93
N ILE A 121 -15.57 19.83 -19.16
CA ILE A 121 -16.97 19.95 -18.80
C ILE A 121 -17.19 21.15 -17.86
N ASP A 122 -16.27 21.41 -16.92
CA ASP A 122 -16.36 22.52 -15.96
C ASP A 122 -16.26 23.88 -16.67
N VAL A 123 -15.36 24.00 -17.62
CA VAL A 123 -15.26 25.19 -18.48
C VAL A 123 -16.52 25.37 -19.32
N ALA A 124 -17.10 24.28 -19.84
CA ALA A 124 -18.34 24.32 -20.62
C ALA A 124 -19.59 24.61 -19.75
N SER A 125 -19.57 24.29 -18.45
CA SER A 125 -20.67 24.53 -17.50
C SER A 125 -20.50 25.79 -16.64
N GLY A 126 -19.53 26.63 -16.92
CA GLY A 126 -19.31 27.90 -16.20
C GLY A 126 -18.62 27.77 -14.83
N GLY A 127 -17.84 26.73 -14.59
CA GLY A 127 -16.95 26.63 -13.42
C GLY A 127 -17.61 26.14 -12.13
N VAL A 128 -18.78 25.55 -12.19
CA VAL A 128 -19.54 25.08 -10.99
C VAL A 128 -18.84 23.93 -10.28
N LEU A 129 -18.05 23.10 -10.97
CA LEU A 129 -17.36 21.93 -10.42
C LEU A 129 -16.04 22.27 -9.69
N SER A 130 -15.42 23.40 -10.00
CA SER A 130 -14.16 23.81 -9.38
C SER A 130 -14.30 24.28 -7.93
N GLN A 131 -15.49 24.67 -7.50
CA GLN A 131 -15.76 25.12 -6.11
C GLN A 131 -15.82 23.99 -5.08
N ILE A 132 -15.96 22.72 -5.52
CA ILE A 132 -16.09 21.58 -4.61
C ILE A 132 -14.71 21.10 -4.08
N ASN A 133 -13.61 21.43 -4.76
CA ASN A 133 -12.27 20.89 -4.45
C ASN A 133 -11.42 21.74 -3.49
N SER A 134 -11.91 22.88 -2.99
CA SER A 134 -11.08 23.82 -2.22
C SER A 134 -11.08 23.64 -0.70
N SER A 135 -11.78 22.65 -0.14
CA SER A 135 -11.98 22.53 1.32
C SER A 135 -11.33 21.31 2.00
N THR A 136 -10.52 20.52 1.32
CA THR A 136 -9.81 19.42 1.97
C THR A 136 -8.51 19.91 2.62
N GLY A 137 -8.56 20.14 3.92
CA GLY A 137 -7.37 20.37 4.73
C GLY A 137 -6.32 19.27 4.48
N MET A 138 -5.08 19.68 4.22
CA MET A 138 -3.96 18.75 3.92
C MET A 138 -3.53 18.00 5.19
N ASN A 139 -4.33 17.00 5.60
CA ASN A 139 -3.89 15.98 6.54
C ASN A 139 -3.17 14.85 5.77
N THR A 140 -2.52 13.95 6.50
CA THR A 140 -1.75 12.83 5.92
C THR A 140 -2.62 11.96 5.00
N VAL A 141 -3.89 11.73 5.37
CA VAL A 141 -4.85 10.96 4.55
C VAL A 141 -5.09 11.67 3.22
N GLY A 142 -5.27 12.98 3.20
CA GLY A 142 -5.43 13.76 1.97
C GLY A 142 -4.20 13.69 1.06
N LEU A 143 -2.99 13.75 1.63
CA LEU A 143 -1.75 13.60 0.88
C LEU A 143 -1.61 12.20 0.24
N LEU A 144 -1.91 11.15 1.01
CA LEU A 144 -1.87 9.78 0.52
C LEU A 144 -2.95 9.49 -0.52
N SER A 145 -4.15 10.10 -0.37
CA SER A 145 -5.22 10.01 -1.36
C SER A 145 -4.86 10.67 -2.69
N GLN A 146 -4.14 11.81 -2.67
CA GLN A 146 -3.70 12.49 -3.89
C GLN A 146 -2.79 11.62 -4.75
N ILE A 147 -1.99 10.76 -4.14
CA ILE A 147 -1.12 9.82 -4.86
C ILE A 147 -1.78 8.43 -5.07
N GLY A 148 -3.07 8.32 -4.80
CA GLY A 148 -3.84 7.12 -5.06
C GLY A 148 -3.60 5.95 -4.09
N ILE A 149 -2.84 6.15 -3.01
CA ILE A 149 -2.50 5.07 -2.06
C ILE A 149 -3.67 4.71 -1.14
N MET A 150 -4.49 5.72 -0.76
CA MET A 150 -5.61 5.52 0.18
C MET A 150 -6.94 5.29 -0.51
N ASN A 151 -6.98 5.32 -1.84
CA ASN A 151 -8.20 5.06 -2.59
C ASN A 151 -8.36 3.55 -2.86
N PRO A 152 -9.58 3.01 -2.88
CA PRO A 152 -9.79 1.59 -3.16
C PRO A 152 -9.24 1.19 -4.53
N PHE A 153 -8.56 0.04 -4.61
CA PHE A 153 -8.13 -0.56 -5.86
C PHE A 153 -9.29 -1.32 -6.54
N THR A 154 -9.17 -1.58 -7.83
CA THR A 154 -10.16 -2.39 -8.52
C THR A 154 -10.04 -3.86 -8.08
N ARG A 155 -11.12 -4.64 -8.18
CA ARG A 155 -11.08 -6.08 -7.84
C ARG A 155 -10.00 -6.84 -8.59
N THR A 156 -9.70 -6.44 -9.82
CA THR A 156 -8.63 -7.06 -10.63
C THR A 156 -7.26 -6.74 -10.04
N GLN A 157 -7.02 -5.48 -9.66
CA GLN A 157 -5.77 -5.06 -9.03
C GLN A 157 -5.56 -5.71 -7.66
N GLU A 158 -6.65 -5.85 -6.86
CA GLU A 158 -6.60 -6.58 -5.59
C GLU A 158 -6.24 -8.05 -5.79
N SER A 159 -6.89 -8.73 -6.76
CA SER A 159 -6.58 -10.14 -7.07
C SER A 159 -5.16 -10.32 -7.56
N GLU A 160 -4.63 -9.38 -8.33
CA GLU A 160 -3.24 -9.39 -8.78
C GLU A 160 -2.27 -9.16 -7.61
N ALA A 161 -2.57 -8.21 -6.73
CA ALA A 161 -1.76 -7.95 -5.53
C ALA A 161 -1.78 -9.14 -4.56
N ASP A 162 -2.93 -9.77 -4.34
CA ASP A 162 -3.03 -10.99 -3.55
C ASP A 162 -2.16 -12.11 -4.14
N TYR A 163 -2.25 -12.34 -5.45
CA TYR A 163 -1.51 -13.39 -6.13
C TYR A 163 0.02 -13.16 -6.07
N LEU A 164 0.48 -11.99 -6.47
CA LEU A 164 1.90 -11.64 -6.43
C LEU A 164 2.44 -11.59 -5.00
N GLY A 165 1.66 -11.01 -4.08
CA GLY A 165 2.04 -10.91 -2.67
C GLY A 165 2.23 -12.28 -2.02
N MET A 166 1.37 -13.25 -2.34
CA MET A 166 1.55 -14.65 -1.89
C MET A 166 2.80 -15.28 -2.49
N ILE A 167 3.12 -15.03 -3.76
CA ILE A 167 4.36 -15.53 -4.38
C ILE A 167 5.57 -14.96 -3.64
N PHE A 168 5.62 -13.64 -3.43
CA PHE A 168 6.75 -13.00 -2.76
C PHE A 168 6.90 -13.50 -1.32
N ALA A 169 5.80 -13.62 -0.57
CA ALA A 169 5.82 -14.16 0.79
C ALA A 169 6.31 -15.62 0.82
N SER A 170 5.82 -16.46 -0.10
CA SER A 170 6.22 -17.87 -0.21
C SER A 170 7.70 -18.02 -0.54
N LEU A 171 8.21 -17.29 -1.53
CA LEU A 171 9.63 -17.30 -1.90
C LEU A 171 10.51 -16.76 -0.77
N SER A 172 9.99 -15.87 0.06
CA SER A 172 10.65 -15.35 1.27
C SER A 172 10.66 -16.33 2.44
N GLY A 173 10.00 -17.51 2.29
CA GLY A 173 9.95 -18.57 3.28
C GLY A 173 8.86 -18.39 4.34
N TYR A 174 7.84 -17.57 4.10
CA TYR A 174 6.69 -17.36 4.98
C TYR A 174 5.54 -18.32 4.66
N ASP A 175 4.76 -18.66 5.69
CA ASP A 175 3.60 -19.54 5.54
C ASP A 175 2.39 -18.78 4.98
N ILE A 176 2.18 -18.88 3.67
CA ILE A 176 1.06 -18.23 2.97
C ILE A 176 -0.32 -18.72 3.40
N ARG A 177 -0.44 -19.85 4.13
CA ARG A 177 -1.72 -20.31 4.68
C ARG A 177 -2.25 -19.33 5.74
N GLU A 178 -1.38 -18.52 6.32
CA GLU A 178 -1.76 -17.48 7.26
C GLU A 178 -2.54 -16.34 6.60
N THR A 179 -2.35 -16.09 5.30
CA THR A 179 -3.09 -15.08 4.52
C THR A 179 -4.60 -15.26 4.65
N LYS A 180 -5.10 -16.48 4.50
CA LYS A 180 -6.55 -16.77 4.66
C LYS A 180 -7.06 -16.41 6.06
N LYS A 181 -6.30 -16.74 7.09
CA LYS A 181 -6.65 -16.43 8.49
C LYS A 181 -6.60 -14.94 8.76
N LEU A 182 -5.62 -14.24 8.18
CA LEU A 182 -5.51 -12.78 8.24
C LEU A 182 -6.76 -12.12 7.68
N TRP A 183 -7.18 -12.47 6.47
CA TRP A 183 -8.38 -11.90 5.85
C TRP A 183 -9.65 -12.17 6.67
N GLN A 184 -9.76 -13.34 7.29
CA GLN A 184 -10.87 -13.65 8.17
C GLN A 184 -10.87 -12.78 9.45
N ARG A 185 -9.69 -12.55 10.05
CA ARG A 185 -9.54 -11.63 11.19
C ARG A 185 -9.86 -10.18 10.80
N MET A 186 -9.42 -9.73 9.62
CA MET A 186 -9.73 -8.40 9.08
C MET A 186 -11.23 -8.22 8.90
N LYS A 187 -11.91 -9.17 8.27
CA LYS A 187 -13.35 -9.14 8.07
C LYS A 187 -14.11 -9.06 9.42
N ASN A 188 -13.70 -9.86 10.39
CA ASN A 188 -14.30 -9.85 11.72
C ASN A 188 -14.05 -8.53 12.46
N ALA A 189 -12.85 -7.96 12.34
CA ALA A 189 -12.49 -6.69 12.94
C ALA A 189 -13.29 -5.51 12.39
N ASN A 190 -13.70 -5.59 11.14
CA ASN A 190 -14.53 -4.58 10.46
C ASN A 190 -16.05 -4.80 10.64
N LYS A 191 -16.46 -5.72 11.53
CA LYS A 191 -17.89 -6.01 11.84
C LYS A 191 -18.75 -6.29 10.60
N GLY A 192 -18.21 -7.03 9.63
CA GLY A 192 -18.93 -7.40 8.41
C GLY A 192 -19.15 -6.26 7.40
N LYS A 193 -18.65 -5.05 7.65
CA LYS A 193 -18.47 -4.07 6.57
C LYS A 193 -17.44 -4.63 5.61
N GLU A 194 -17.64 -4.41 4.30
CA GLU A 194 -16.63 -4.75 3.32
C GLU A 194 -15.29 -4.27 3.86
N THR A 195 -14.32 -5.16 3.89
CA THR A 195 -12.95 -4.79 4.28
C THR A 195 -12.58 -3.56 3.46
N PRO A 196 -12.07 -2.47 4.08
CA PRO A 196 -11.37 -1.49 3.29
C PRO A 196 -10.42 -2.30 2.44
N GLN A 197 -10.52 -2.14 1.13
CA GLN A 197 -9.58 -2.78 0.25
C GLN A 197 -8.20 -2.30 0.71
N PHE A 198 -7.46 -3.24 1.39
CA PHE A 198 -6.06 -3.12 1.19
C PHE A 198 -5.92 -3.19 -0.28
#